data_70302a0f417e2d06a6c9d77502da6c4f
#
_entry.id   70302a0f417e2d06a6c9d77502da6c4f
#
_cell.length_a   1.000
_cell.length_b   1.000
_cell.length_c   1.000
_cell.angle_alpha   90.00
_cell.angle_beta   90.00
_cell.angle_gamma   90.00
#
_symmetry.space_group_name_H-M   'P 1'
#
loop_
_entity.id
_entity.type
_entity.pdbx_description
1 polymer ?
#
loop_
_entity_poly.entity_id
_entity_poly.type
_entity_poly.pdbx_seq_one_letter_code
_entity_poly.pdbx_strand_id
1 'polypeptide(L)'
;MSDLLSLPDIKTIEPPQENETDMMFKVEAVGPPERCPECGFDKLYKHSSRNQLIMDLPIRLKRVGLQLNRRRYKCRECGSTFWERLISVDEKRSMTKRLLKSIQEQSMSKTFVEVAESVGVDEKTIRNVFKDYVALKEREYQFETPKWLGIDEIHIIRRPRLVLTNIERRTIYDIKPNRNKETVIQRLSEISDGTYIEYVTMDMWKPYKDAVNTILPHAKVVVDKFHVVRMANQALDNVRKSLKAHMSQKERRTLMRERFILLKRKHDLNERESFLLDTWLGNPPALKEAYELKEEFYWIWDTPDPDEGHLRYSQWRHRCMSSNSKDAYKDLVRAVDNWHVEIFNYFDKRLTNAYTESINSIIRQVERMGRGYSFDALRAKILFNEKLHKKRKPRFNSSAFNKAMLYDTFNWYEVNDHDITDNFGVDFSTLIKNLEKGDL
;
A
#
# COMPACT_ATOMS: atom_id res chain seq x y z
N MET A 1 5.58 42.61 -18.71
CA MET A 1 4.68 41.44 -18.48
C MET A 1 5.47 40.43 -17.69
N SER A 2 5.00 40.02 -16.53
CA SER A 2 5.62 38.93 -15.78
C SER A 2 5.54 37.66 -16.64
N ASP A 3 6.69 37.01 -16.86
CA ASP A 3 6.77 35.77 -17.61
C ASP A 3 5.99 34.67 -16.85
N LEU A 4 4.78 34.35 -17.34
CA LEU A 4 3.91 33.34 -16.74
C LEU A 4 4.53 31.93 -16.78
N LEU A 5 5.44 31.69 -17.73
CA LEU A 5 6.07 30.39 -17.91
C LEU A 5 7.24 30.17 -16.94
N SER A 6 8.02 31.22 -16.62
CA SER A 6 9.23 31.13 -15.78
C SER A 6 10.15 29.97 -16.18
N LEU A 7 10.41 29.81 -17.50
CA LEU A 7 11.33 28.83 -18.07
C LEU A 7 12.62 29.53 -18.50
N PRO A 8 13.80 29.16 -17.99
CA PRO A 8 15.04 29.95 -18.18
C PRO A 8 15.55 29.98 -19.63
N ASP A 9 15.22 28.98 -20.43
CA ASP A 9 15.69 28.76 -21.80
C ASP A 9 14.62 29.00 -22.87
N ILE A 10 13.42 29.41 -22.45
CA ILE A 10 12.27 29.64 -23.34
C ILE A 10 11.65 31.00 -23.00
N LYS A 11 11.41 31.81 -23.97
CA LYS A 11 10.71 33.11 -23.83
C LYS A 11 9.44 33.15 -24.65
N THR A 12 8.42 33.81 -24.14
CA THR A 12 7.15 34.06 -24.82
C THR A 12 7.29 35.16 -25.84
N ILE A 13 6.76 34.96 -27.06
CA ILE A 13 6.81 35.92 -28.14
C ILE A 13 5.58 36.83 -28.15
N GLU A 14 4.40 36.24 -27.89
CA GLU A 14 3.09 36.88 -27.94
C GLU A 14 2.27 36.51 -26.72
N PRO A 15 1.26 37.31 -26.34
CA PRO A 15 0.32 36.91 -25.30
C PRO A 15 -0.29 35.54 -25.61
N PRO A 16 -0.59 34.71 -24.60
CA PRO A 16 -1.16 33.39 -24.83
C PRO A 16 -2.55 33.47 -25.45
N GLN A 17 -2.84 32.56 -26.36
CA GLN A 17 -4.19 32.31 -26.87
C GLN A 17 -4.84 31.27 -25.94
N GLU A 18 -6.07 31.51 -25.52
CA GLU A 18 -6.76 30.62 -24.61
C GLU A 18 -8.22 30.38 -25.00
N ASN A 19 -8.72 29.20 -24.70
CA ASN A 19 -10.13 28.83 -24.75
C ASN A 19 -10.59 28.35 -23.37
N GLU A 20 -11.70 27.65 -23.26
CA GLU A 20 -12.24 27.15 -22.00
C GLU A 20 -11.28 26.15 -21.29
N THR A 21 -10.60 25.29 -22.04
CA THR A 21 -9.82 24.15 -21.52
C THR A 21 -8.31 24.25 -21.74
N ASP A 22 -7.88 25.06 -22.72
CA ASP A 22 -6.49 25.09 -23.20
C ASP A 22 -5.91 26.50 -23.25
N MET A 23 -4.60 26.58 -23.09
CA MET A 23 -3.81 27.80 -23.22
C MET A 23 -2.58 27.51 -24.08
N MET A 24 -2.42 28.24 -25.19
CA MET A 24 -1.33 28.09 -26.14
C MET A 24 -0.39 29.29 -26.10
N PHE A 25 0.88 29.05 -25.85
CA PHE A 25 1.94 30.05 -25.89
C PHE A 25 2.77 29.87 -27.16
N LYS A 26 2.99 30.95 -27.92
CA LYS A 26 4.03 30.99 -28.94
C LYS A 26 5.34 31.36 -28.27
N VAL A 27 6.34 30.50 -28.41
CA VAL A 27 7.62 30.62 -27.71
C VAL A 27 8.82 30.44 -28.60
N GLU A 28 9.96 31.00 -28.20
CA GLU A 28 11.23 30.73 -28.81
C GLU A 28 12.31 30.46 -27.76
N ALA A 29 13.38 29.78 -28.17
CA ALA A 29 14.55 29.56 -27.30
C ALA A 29 15.33 30.86 -27.05
N VAL A 30 15.82 31.01 -25.83
CA VAL A 30 16.64 32.14 -25.40
C VAL A 30 18.04 31.95 -25.93
N GLY A 31 18.36 32.64 -27.04
CA GLY A 31 19.70 32.61 -27.66
C GLY A 31 19.97 31.38 -28.56
N PRO A 32 21.03 31.44 -29.38
CA PRO A 32 21.55 30.31 -30.12
C PRO A 32 22.46 29.45 -29.21
N PRO A 33 22.72 28.18 -29.56
CA PRO A 33 23.74 27.38 -28.87
C PRO A 33 25.14 28.01 -29.04
N GLU A 34 25.90 28.01 -27.96
CA GLU A 34 27.26 28.63 -27.97
C GLU A 34 28.27 27.78 -28.71
N ARG A 35 28.21 26.45 -28.62
CA ARG A 35 29.20 25.53 -29.17
C ARG A 35 28.55 24.28 -29.77
N CYS A 36 29.27 23.66 -30.70
CA CYS A 36 28.92 22.37 -31.26
C CYS A 36 29.00 21.28 -30.18
N PRO A 37 27.97 20.45 -29.98
CA PRO A 37 28.00 19.38 -28.98
C PRO A 37 28.98 18.25 -29.31
N GLU A 38 29.41 18.11 -30.59
CA GLU A 38 30.30 17.04 -31.04
C GLU A 38 31.79 17.43 -30.94
N CYS A 39 32.15 18.64 -31.40
CA CYS A 39 33.54 19.06 -31.47
C CYS A 39 33.89 20.30 -30.63
N GLY A 40 32.91 20.93 -29.98
CA GLY A 40 33.13 22.11 -29.15
C GLY A 40 33.35 23.44 -29.92
N PHE A 41 33.33 23.43 -31.26
CA PHE A 41 33.58 24.61 -32.07
C PHE A 41 32.44 25.63 -31.99
N ASP A 42 32.73 26.91 -32.01
CA ASP A 42 31.78 28.01 -31.75
C ASP A 42 31.08 28.58 -32.99
N LYS A 43 31.64 28.36 -34.20
CA LYS A 43 31.03 28.89 -35.44
C LYS A 43 29.95 28.00 -35.98
N LEU A 44 28.72 28.34 -35.61
CA LEU A 44 27.48 27.63 -35.96
C LEU A 44 26.61 28.48 -36.90
N TYR A 45 25.88 27.85 -37.80
CA TYR A 45 24.86 28.53 -38.59
C TYR A 45 23.54 27.80 -38.59
N LYS A 46 22.46 28.58 -38.73
CA LYS A 46 21.11 28.01 -38.83
C LYS A 46 20.99 27.15 -40.08
N HIS A 47 20.60 25.91 -39.94
CA HIS A 47 20.44 24.98 -41.05
C HIS A 47 18.96 24.84 -41.45
N SER A 48 18.07 24.63 -40.48
CA SER A 48 16.62 24.48 -40.68
C SER A 48 15.87 24.74 -39.37
N SER A 49 14.56 24.71 -39.42
CA SER A 49 13.72 24.75 -38.22
C SER A 49 12.49 23.89 -38.42
N ARG A 50 11.82 23.52 -37.31
CA ARG A 50 10.54 22.85 -37.32
C ARG A 50 9.66 23.39 -36.22
N ASN A 51 8.34 23.42 -36.46
CA ASN A 51 7.36 23.69 -35.42
C ASN A 51 7.20 22.42 -34.56
N GLN A 52 7.27 22.60 -33.25
CA GLN A 52 7.09 21.53 -32.26
C GLN A 52 6.13 22.03 -31.20
N LEU A 53 5.13 21.20 -30.86
CA LEU A 53 4.28 21.41 -29.68
C LEU A 53 4.95 20.73 -28.48
N ILE A 54 5.12 21.48 -27.40
CA ILE A 54 5.66 21.01 -26.13
C ILE A 54 4.59 21.23 -25.07
N MET A 55 4.20 20.19 -24.34
CA MET A 55 3.23 20.31 -23.25
C MET A 55 3.91 20.79 -21.97
N ASP A 56 3.20 21.61 -21.20
CA ASP A 56 3.71 22.15 -19.92
C ASP A 56 2.66 21.99 -18.81
N LEU A 57 3.04 22.35 -17.56
CA LEU A 57 2.15 22.32 -16.42
C LEU A 57 0.89 23.14 -16.68
N PRO A 58 -0.30 22.65 -16.30
CA PRO A 58 -1.53 23.40 -16.38
C PRO A 58 -1.45 24.74 -15.61
N ILE A 59 -1.97 25.79 -16.22
CA ILE A 59 -2.08 27.13 -15.62
C ILE A 59 -3.57 27.46 -15.46
N ARG A 60 -4.02 27.86 -14.28
CA ARG A 60 -5.44 28.19 -13.99
C ARG A 60 -6.40 27.07 -14.41
N LEU A 61 -6.04 25.82 -14.20
CA LEU A 61 -6.77 24.62 -14.59
C LEU A 61 -6.87 24.37 -16.10
N LYS A 62 -6.23 25.20 -16.94
CA LYS A 62 -6.15 25.01 -18.39
C LYS A 62 -4.88 24.25 -18.75
N ARG A 63 -4.97 23.32 -19.70
CA ARG A 63 -3.82 22.59 -20.23
C ARG A 63 -2.96 23.57 -21.04
N VAL A 64 -1.64 23.43 -20.93
CA VAL A 64 -0.72 24.37 -21.53
C VAL A 64 0.08 23.71 -22.64
N GLY A 65 0.02 24.30 -23.85
CA GLY A 65 0.85 23.96 -24.99
C GLY A 65 1.81 25.09 -25.33
N LEU A 66 3.06 24.75 -25.59
CA LEU A 66 4.10 25.67 -26.04
C LEU A 66 4.40 25.39 -27.51
N GLN A 67 4.03 26.30 -28.41
CA GLN A 67 4.33 26.21 -29.82
C GLN A 67 5.73 26.81 -30.06
N LEU A 68 6.73 25.94 -30.21
CA LEU A 68 8.12 26.31 -30.41
C LEU A 68 8.54 26.11 -31.86
N ASN A 69 9.16 27.13 -32.50
CA ASN A 69 9.88 26.94 -33.73
C ASN A 69 11.32 26.51 -33.39
N ARG A 70 11.53 25.19 -33.23
CA ARG A 70 12.84 24.63 -32.85
C ARG A 70 13.83 24.71 -33.98
N ARG A 71 14.99 25.27 -33.70
CA ARG A 71 16.06 25.54 -34.70
C ARG A 71 17.05 24.38 -34.74
N ARG A 72 17.52 24.07 -35.97
CA ARG A 72 18.61 23.14 -36.23
C ARG A 72 19.83 23.89 -36.69
N TYR A 73 20.98 23.56 -36.13
CA TYR A 73 22.23 24.18 -36.44
C TYR A 73 23.19 23.21 -37.14
N LYS A 74 24.16 23.76 -37.95
CA LYS A 74 25.25 23.00 -38.53
C LYS A 74 26.56 23.63 -38.11
N CYS A 75 27.51 22.79 -37.69
CA CYS A 75 28.86 23.19 -37.33
C CYS A 75 29.68 23.40 -38.60
N ARG A 76 30.47 24.47 -38.62
CA ARG A 76 31.35 24.77 -39.75
C ARG A 76 32.60 23.88 -39.77
N GLU A 77 33.06 23.40 -38.60
CA GLU A 77 34.26 22.60 -38.47
C GLU A 77 33.98 21.13 -38.81
N CYS A 78 33.15 20.44 -38.01
CA CYS A 78 32.91 19.00 -38.19
C CYS A 78 31.74 18.67 -39.13
N GLY A 79 30.98 19.66 -39.63
CA GLY A 79 29.87 19.48 -40.53
C GLY A 79 28.61 18.85 -39.88
N SER A 80 28.67 18.44 -38.59
CA SER A 80 27.55 17.83 -37.88
C SER A 80 26.35 18.77 -37.77
N THR A 81 25.15 18.20 -37.77
CA THR A 81 23.91 18.97 -37.58
C THR A 81 23.22 18.50 -36.32
N PHE A 82 22.71 19.43 -35.51
CA PHE A 82 22.05 19.15 -34.25
C PHE A 82 20.91 20.14 -34.00
N TRP A 83 19.93 19.68 -33.19
CA TRP A 83 18.86 20.55 -32.72
C TRP A 83 19.32 21.31 -31.48
N GLU A 84 18.86 22.57 -31.33
CA GLU A 84 19.11 23.32 -30.10
C GLU A 84 18.62 22.56 -28.90
N ARG A 85 19.43 22.48 -27.84
CA ARG A 85 19.10 21.85 -26.60
C ARG A 85 18.32 22.81 -25.72
N LEU A 86 17.25 22.32 -25.15
CA LEU A 86 16.39 23.06 -24.23
C LEU A 86 16.51 22.39 -22.84
N ILE A 87 17.04 23.12 -21.86
CA ILE A 87 17.29 22.60 -20.52
C ILE A 87 16.00 22.24 -19.83
N SER A 88 14.95 23.05 -20.07
CA SER A 88 13.62 22.85 -19.46
C SER A 88 12.78 21.75 -20.10
N VAL A 89 13.19 21.22 -21.27
CA VAL A 89 12.41 20.23 -22.03
C VAL A 89 13.01 18.85 -21.92
N ASP A 90 12.15 17.84 -21.82
CA ASP A 90 12.54 16.43 -21.92
C ASP A 90 12.78 16.06 -23.39
N GLU A 91 13.98 15.56 -23.72
CA GLU A 91 14.35 15.25 -25.11
C GLU A 91 13.60 14.04 -25.68
N LYS A 92 13.19 13.11 -24.83
CA LYS A 92 12.47 11.87 -25.20
C LYS A 92 10.99 12.13 -25.45
N ARG A 93 10.44 13.13 -24.77
CA ARG A 93 8.99 13.43 -24.79
C ARG A 93 8.79 14.90 -25.11
N SER A 94 7.76 15.22 -25.85
CA SER A 94 7.42 16.61 -26.17
C SER A 94 6.74 17.30 -24.98
N MET A 95 7.45 17.41 -23.85
CA MET A 95 6.96 18.06 -22.63
C MET A 95 8.08 18.68 -21.82
N THR A 96 7.75 19.63 -20.96
CA THR A 96 8.73 20.19 -20.02
C THR A 96 9.09 19.19 -18.93
N LYS A 97 10.30 19.30 -18.37
CA LYS A 97 10.76 18.45 -17.26
C LYS A 97 9.89 18.59 -16.01
N ARG A 98 9.36 19.80 -15.76
CA ARG A 98 8.44 20.03 -14.63
C ARG A 98 7.10 19.34 -14.83
N LEU A 99 6.57 19.29 -16.06
CA LEU A 99 5.37 18.49 -16.37
C LEU A 99 5.66 17.01 -16.22
N LEU A 100 6.81 16.54 -16.73
CA LEU A 100 7.23 15.14 -16.56
C LEU A 100 7.26 14.74 -15.09
N LYS A 101 7.88 15.54 -14.21
CA LYS A 101 7.90 15.31 -12.77
C LYS A 101 6.50 15.30 -12.16
N SER A 102 5.65 16.24 -12.55
CA SER A 102 4.26 16.29 -12.09
C SER A 102 3.46 15.04 -12.49
N ILE A 103 3.64 14.55 -13.73
CA ILE A 103 3.01 13.30 -14.20
C ILE A 103 3.51 12.11 -13.37
N GLN A 104 4.81 12.01 -13.11
CA GLN A 104 5.41 10.97 -12.26
C GLN A 104 4.74 10.92 -10.88
N GLU A 105 4.64 12.06 -10.20
CA GLU A 105 4.04 12.17 -8.86
C GLU A 105 2.52 11.91 -8.87
N GLN A 106 1.79 12.49 -9.83
CA GLN A 106 0.34 12.35 -9.90
C GLN A 106 -0.09 10.94 -10.28
N SER A 107 0.62 10.29 -11.19
CA SER A 107 0.30 8.92 -11.63
C SER A 107 0.47 7.87 -10.53
N MET A 108 1.18 8.16 -9.42
CA MET A 108 1.21 7.29 -8.25
C MET A 108 -0.13 7.24 -7.50
N SER A 109 -0.89 8.33 -7.48
CA SER A 109 -2.12 8.45 -6.67
C SER A 109 -3.41 8.54 -7.48
N LYS A 110 -3.35 9.05 -8.73
CA LYS A 110 -4.50 9.21 -9.62
C LYS A 110 -4.53 8.10 -10.68
N THR A 111 -5.65 7.93 -11.37
CA THR A 111 -5.72 7.07 -12.54
C THR A 111 -4.93 7.68 -13.71
N PHE A 112 -4.48 6.85 -14.65
CA PHE A 112 -3.73 7.35 -15.82
C PHE A 112 -4.61 8.22 -16.72
N VAL A 113 -5.90 7.92 -16.82
CA VAL A 113 -6.89 8.70 -17.56
C VAL A 113 -7.05 10.10 -16.95
N GLU A 114 -7.28 10.20 -15.63
CA GLU A 114 -7.39 11.50 -14.95
C GLU A 114 -6.15 12.38 -15.15
N VAL A 115 -4.95 11.77 -15.07
CA VAL A 115 -3.72 12.51 -15.33
C VAL A 115 -3.65 12.96 -16.77
N ALA A 116 -3.96 12.07 -17.73
CA ALA A 116 -3.96 12.38 -19.17
C ALA A 116 -4.90 13.54 -19.50
N GLU A 117 -6.13 13.50 -19.01
CA GLU A 117 -7.13 14.56 -19.19
C GLU A 117 -6.68 15.89 -18.59
N SER A 118 -6.08 15.86 -17.40
CA SER A 118 -5.65 17.06 -16.67
C SER A 118 -4.50 17.81 -17.35
N VAL A 119 -3.62 17.08 -18.06
CA VAL A 119 -2.41 17.66 -18.68
C VAL A 119 -2.46 17.73 -20.21
N GLY A 120 -3.47 17.16 -20.84
CA GLY A 120 -3.62 17.16 -22.32
C GLY A 120 -2.62 16.26 -23.05
N VAL A 121 -2.19 15.16 -22.41
CA VAL A 121 -1.29 14.17 -22.99
C VAL A 121 -2.02 12.83 -23.07
N ASP A 122 -1.72 12.01 -24.08
CA ASP A 122 -2.39 10.71 -24.21
C ASP A 122 -2.05 9.74 -23.07
N GLU A 123 -3.00 8.86 -22.74
CA GLU A 123 -2.86 7.92 -21.64
C GLU A 123 -1.66 6.96 -21.81
N LYS A 124 -1.33 6.58 -23.04
CA LYS A 124 -0.19 5.71 -23.31
C LYS A 124 1.13 6.38 -22.92
N THR A 125 1.26 7.68 -23.18
CA THR A 125 2.40 8.47 -22.75
C THR A 125 2.50 8.54 -21.22
N ILE A 126 1.36 8.75 -20.53
CA ILE A 126 1.31 8.73 -19.06
C ILE A 126 1.77 7.37 -18.51
N ARG A 127 1.28 6.26 -19.07
CA ARG A 127 1.72 4.90 -18.70
C ARG A 127 3.22 4.67 -18.91
N ASN A 128 3.76 5.19 -20.01
CA ASN A 128 5.20 5.07 -20.29
C ASN A 128 6.03 5.90 -19.30
N VAL A 129 5.59 7.12 -18.98
CA VAL A 129 6.23 7.96 -17.95
C VAL A 129 6.21 7.26 -16.59
N PHE A 130 5.05 6.71 -16.21
CA PHE A 130 4.91 5.95 -14.97
C PHE A 130 5.85 4.74 -14.93
N LYS A 131 5.92 3.95 -16.01
CA LYS A 131 6.80 2.78 -16.10
C LYS A 131 8.27 3.15 -15.94
N ASP A 132 8.72 4.20 -16.64
CA ASP A 132 10.11 4.67 -16.55
C ASP A 132 10.42 5.16 -15.11
N TYR A 133 9.47 5.84 -14.47
CA TYR A 133 9.60 6.33 -13.10
C TYR A 133 9.67 5.18 -12.08
N VAL A 134 8.81 4.16 -12.23
CA VAL A 134 8.83 2.96 -11.38
C VAL A 134 10.16 2.24 -11.50
N ALA A 135 10.68 2.06 -12.73
CA ALA A 135 11.97 1.42 -12.95
C ALA A 135 13.14 2.18 -12.29
N LEU A 136 13.06 3.53 -12.24
CA LEU A 136 14.01 4.35 -11.50
C LEU A 136 13.89 4.10 -9.99
N LYS A 137 12.66 4.17 -9.44
CA LYS A 137 12.40 3.92 -8.02
C LYS A 137 12.85 2.52 -7.58
N GLU A 138 12.62 1.49 -8.37
CA GLU A 138 13.05 0.12 -8.07
C GLU A 138 14.58 -0.04 -8.02
N ARG A 139 15.33 0.81 -8.74
CA ARG A 139 16.80 0.82 -8.68
C ARG A 139 17.35 1.58 -7.48
N GLU A 140 16.70 2.69 -7.13
CA GLU A 140 17.16 3.59 -6.08
C GLU A 140 16.74 3.13 -4.68
N TYR A 141 15.61 2.41 -4.58
CA TYR A 141 15.01 2.08 -3.30
C TYR A 141 15.27 0.64 -2.89
N GLN A 142 15.83 0.47 -1.70
CA GLN A 142 15.98 -0.83 -1.03
C GLN A 142 15.04 -0.88 0.18
N PHE A 143 14.16 -1.88 0.20
CA PHE A 143 13.30 -2.11 1.34
C PHE A 143 14.10 -2.69 2.50
N GLU A 144 13.92 -2.09 3.69
CA GLU A 144 14.57 -2.57 4.92
C GLU A 144 14.14 -4.01 5.23
N THR A 145 15.11 -4.88 5.51
CA THR A 145 14.81 -6.27 5.90
C THR A 145 14.00 -6.28 7.18
N PRO A 146 12.80 -6.91 7.19
CA PRO A 146 11.93 -6.92 8.35
C PRO A 146 12.49 -7.84 9.45
N LYS A 147 12.52 -7.36 10.69
CA LYS A 147 12.77 -8.20 11.85
C LYS A 147 11.57 -9.13 12.12
N TRP A 148 10.36 -8.61 11.93
CA TRP A 148 9.10 -9.34 12.00
C TRP A 148 8.41 -9.27 10.64
N LEU A 149 8.46 -10.37 9.92
CA LEU A 149 7.89 -10.49 8.58
C LEU A 149 6.45 -10.97 8.65
N GLY A 150 5.53 -10.24 8.02
CA GLY A 150 4.16 -10.70 7.78
C GLY A 150 4.02 -11.33 6.39
N ILE A 151 3.43 -12.49 6.31
CA ILE A 151 3.07 -13.18 5.05
C ILE A 151 1.57 -13.37 5.03
N ASP A 152 0.92 -12.92 3.95
CA ASP A 152 -0.51 -13.08 3.78
C ASP A 152 -0.88 -13.21 2.30
N GLU A 153 -2.15 -13.55 2.06
CA GLU A 153 -2.75 -13.64 0.74
C GLU A 153 -3.77 -12.54 0.52
N ILE A 154 -3.72 -11.94 -0.67
CA ILE A 154 -4.77 -11.05 -1.13
C ILE A 154 -5.32 -11.51 -2.48
N HIS A 155 -6.64 -11.55 -2.63
CA HIS A 155 -7.27 -11.80 -3.91
C HIS A 155 -7.54 -10.47 -4.64
N ILE A 156 -6.71 -10.17 -5.64
CA ILE A 156 -6.75 -8.96 -6.48
C ILE A 156 -6.49 -9.31 -7.93
N ILE A 157 -7.06 -8.53 -8.85
CA ILE A 157 -6.93 -8.75 -10.29
C ILE A 157 -7.23 -10.23 -10.63
N ARG A 158 -8.37 -10.71 -10.08
CA ARG A 158 -8.92 -12.07 -10.31
C ARG A 158 -8.02 -13.23 -9.91
N ARG A 159 -6.96 -13.00 -9.12
CA ARG A 159 -6.03 -14.05 -8.68
C ARG A 159 -5.54 -13.81 -7.25
N PRO A 160 -5.23 -14.89 -6.52
CA PRO A 160 -4.55 -14.76 -5.23
C PRO A 160 -3.09 -14.30 -5.43
N ARG A 161 -2.67 -13.35 -4.62
CA ARG A 161 -1.34 -12.74 -4.64
C ARG A 161 -0.70 -12.87 -3.26
N LEU A 162 0.62 -12.93 -3.23
CA LEU A 162 1.39 -12.90 -1.99
C LEU A 162 1.62 -11.45 -1.56
N VAL A 163 1.41 -11.15 -0.29
CA VAL A 163 1.74 -9.87 0.35
C VAL A 163 2.77 -10.13 1.45
N LEU A 164 3.82 -9.35 1.45
CA LEU A 164 4.88 -9.35 2.45
C LEU A 164 4.95 -7.99 3.14
N THR A 165 4.99 -7.98 4.47
CA THR A 165 5.00 -6.75 5.26
C THR A 165 6.08 -6.79 6.32
N ASN A 166 6.58 -5.61 6.71
CA ASN A 166 7.37 -5.42 7.91
C ASN A 166 6.41 -5.01 9.04
N ILE A 167 6.12 -5.93 9.96
CA ILE A 167 5.14 -5.72 11.03
C ILE A 167 5.67 -4.75 12.08
N GLU A 168 6.95 -4.83 12.42
CA GLU A 168 7.57 -3.95 13.41
C GLU A 168 7.53 -2.48 12.96
N ARG A 169 7.95 -2.22 11.73
CA ARG A 169 7.99 -0.87 11.14
C ARG A 169 6.65 -0.41 10.59
N ARG A 170 5.70 -1.32 10.45
CA ARG A 170 4.40 -1.08 9.80
C ARG A 170 4.59 -0.54 8.38
N THR A 171 5.38 -1.26 7.59
CA THR A 171 5.63 -0.94 6.17
C THR A 171 5.33 -2.15 5.32
N ILE A 172 5.00 -1.90 4.04
CA ILE A 172 4.91 -2.99 3.08
C ILE A 172 6.31 -3.36 2.61
N TYR A 173 6.57 -4.66 2.47
CA TYR A 173 7.86 -5.15 2.00
C TYR A 173 7.82 -5.53 0.51
N ASP A 174 6.82 -6.29 0.08
CA ASP A 174 6.61 -6.62 -1.34
C ASP A 174 5.20 -7.18 -1.61
N ILE A 175 4.82 -7.20 -2.89
CA ILE A 175 3.66 -7.93 -3.40
C ILE A 175 4.12 -8.77 -4.59
N LYS A 176 3.83 -10.08 -4.60
CA LYS A 176 4.22 -10.97 -5.70
C LYS A 176 3.00 -11.47 -6.49
N PRO A 177 3.19 -11.78 -7.78
CA PRO A 177 2.08 -12.16 -8.67
C PRO A 177 1.46 -13.51 -8.34
N ASN A 178 2.13 -14.36 -7.57
CA ASN A 178 1.68 -15.68 -7.16
C ASN A 178 1.95 -15.88 -5.67
N ARG A 179 1.16 -16.78 -5.04
CA ARG A 179 1.30 -17.17 -3.63
C ARG A 179 1.87 -18.57 -3.42
N ASN A 180 2.25 -19.27 -4.50
CA ASN A 180 2.74 -20.63 -4.39
C ASN A 180 4.07 -20.71 -3.60
N LYS A 181 4.37 -21.91 -3.10
CA LYS A 181 5.55 -22.17 -2.27
C LYS A 181 6.85 -21.69 -2.94
N GLU A 182 6.98 -21.93 -4.24
CA GLU A 182 8.16 -21.58 -5.04
C GLU A 182 8.38 -20.06 -5.09
N THR A 183 7.30 -19.28 -5.25
CA THR A 183 7.37 -17.81 -5.23
C THR A 183 7.80 -17.28 -3.86
N VAL A 184 7.30 -17.90 -2.78
CA VAL A 184 7.71 -17.52 -1.41
C VAL A 184 9.19 -17.88 -1.19
N ILE A 185 9.61 -19.09 -1.54
CA ILE A 185 11.02 -19.53 -1.44
C ILE A 185 11.93 -18.57 -2.21
N GLN A 186 11.59 -18.30 -3.48
CA GLN A 186 12.37 -17.38 -4.30
C GLN A 186 12.48 -16.00 -3.64
N ARG A 187 11.36 -15.44 -3.18
CA ARG A 187 11.38 -14.10 -2.61
C ARG A 187 12.13 -14.03 -1.28
N LEU A 188 12.01 -15.05 -0.43
CA LEU A 188 12.76 -15.11 0.82
C LEU A 188 14.27 -15.28 0.59
N SER A 189 14.68 -16.05 -0.42
CA SER A 189 16.10 -16.21 -0.78
C SER A 189 16.73 -14.93 -1.38
N GLU A 190 15.92 -14.02 -1.93
CA GLU A 190 16.37 -12.71 -2.43
C GLU A 190 16.66 -11.70 -1.31
N ILE A 191 16.32 -12.01 -0.04
CA ILE A 191 16.57 -11.14 1.10
C ILE A 191 18.05 -11.23 1.48
N SER A 192 18.77 -10.12 1.36
CA SER A 192 20.22 -10.05 1.55
C SER A 192 20.68 -10.40 2.97
N ASP A 193 19.85 -10.11 3.97
CA ASP A 193 20.11 -10.41 5.38
C ASP A 193 18.92 -11.14 6.01
N GLY A 194 18.65 -12.34 5.52
CA GLY A 194 17.57 -13.19 6.02
C GLY A 194 17.76 -13.59 7.48
N THR A 195 18.98 -13.59 8.00
CA THR A 195 19.29 -13.92 9.42
C THR A 195 18.74 -12.90 10.40
N TYR A 196 18.45 -11.67 9.94
CA TYR A 196 17.83 -10.62 10.74
C TYR A 196 16.35 -10.89 11.05
N ILE A 197 15.69 -11.77 10.29
CA ILE A 197 14.26 -12.09 10.48
C ILE A 197 14.13 -13.05 11.68
N GLU A 198 13.58 -12.57 12.79
CA GLU A 198 13.36 -13.38 14.00
C GLU A 198 12.00 -14.09 14.00
N TYR A 199 10.96 -13.42 13.51
CA TYR A 199 9.58 -13.92 13.50
C TYR A 199 8.93 -13.77 12.13
N VAL A 200 8.14 -14.77 11.77
CA VAL A 200 7.31 -14.74 10.56
C VAL A 200 5.86 -15.00 10.94
N THR A 201 4.99 -14.01 10.78
CA THR A 201 3.55 -14.18 11.01
C THR A 201 2.86 -14.61 9.71
N MET A 202 1.94 -15.56 9.81
CA MET A 202 1.19 -16.07 8.68
C MET A 202 -0.11 -16.74 9.08
N ASP A 203 -0.95 -17.04 8.10
CA ASP A 203 -2.10 -17.91 8.25
C ASP A 203 -1.69 -19.38 8.39
N MET A 204 -2.62 -20.23 8.85
CA MET A 204 -2.42 -21.68 8.96
C MET A 204 -2.37 -22.35 7.57
N TRP A 205 -1.36 -22.00 6.77
CA TRP A 205 -1.16 -22.59 5.46
C TRP A 205 0.20 -23.28 5.34
N LYS A 206 0.17 -24.61 5.26
CA LYS A 206 1.35 -25.45 5.28
C LYS A 206 2.44 -25.06 4.25
N PRO A 207 2.12 -24.73 2.98
CA PRO A 207 3.14 -24.33 2.02
C PRO A 207 3.97 -23.11 2.45
N TYR A 208 3.37 -22.14 3.19
CA TYR A 208 4.13 -21.00 3.71
C TYR A 208 5.07 -21.45 4.83
N LYS A 209 4.58 -22.24 5.78
CA LYS A 209 5.40 -22.80 6.85
C LYS A 209 6.60 -23.57 6.30
N ASP A 210 6.36 -24.44 5.30
CA ASP A 210 7.42 -25.21 4.67
C ASP A 210 8.46 -24.34 3.95
N ALA A 211 8.00 -23.26 3.27
CA ALA A 211 8.88 -22.31 2.61
C ALA A 211 9.75 -21.54 3.63
N VAL A 212 9.14 -21.07 4.72
CA VAL A 212 9.84 -20.36 5.79
C VAL A 212 10.85 -21.27 6.47
N ASN A 213 10.47 -22.48 6.85
CA ASN A 213 11.39 -23.44 7.50
C ASN A 213 12.55 -23.84 6.57
N THR A 214 12.35 -23.80 5.24
CA THR A 214 13.42 -24.12 4.28
C THR A 214 14.45 -23.00 4.19
N ILE A 215 14.02 -21.74 4.15
CA ILE A 215 14.89 -20.59 3.89
C ILE A 215 15.31 -19.87 5.18
N LEU A 216 14.45 -19.84 6.19
CA LEU A 216 14.64 -19.14 7.46
C LEU A 216 14.45 -20.10 8.64
N PRO A 217 15.24 -21.18 8.76
CA PRO A 217 15.03 -22.23 9.77
C PRO A 217 15.20 -21.73 11.21
N HIS A 218 15.84 -20.58 11.42
CA HIS A 218 16.05 -19.93 12.71
C HIS A 218 14.86 -19.06 13.12
N ALA A 219 14.04 -18.61 12.15
CA ALA A 219 12.92 -17.73 12.42
C ALA A 219 11.73 -18.49 13.02
N LYS A 220 11.12 -17.93 14.06
CA LYS A 220 9.91 -18.51 14.66
C LYS A 220 8.68 -18.15 13.83
N VAL A 221 7.94 -19.19 13.43
CA VAL A 221 6.63 -18.99 12.76
C VAL A 221 5.59 -18.69 13.83
N VAL A 222 4.78 -17.66 13.59
CA VAL A 222 3.64 -17.27 14.43
C VAL A 222 2.38 -17.33 13.59
N VAL A 223 1.42 -18.16 13.98
CA VAL A 223 0.09 -18.16 13.39
C VAL A 223 -0.73 -17.02 13.96
N ASP A 224 -1.40 -16.27 13.09
CA ASP A 224 -2.27 -15.19 13.54
C ASP A 224 -3.44 -15.74 14.38
N LYS A 225 -3.51 -15.30 15.62
CA LYS A 225 -4.56 -15.73 16.57
C LYS A 225 -5.98 -15.44 16.06
N PHE A 226 -6.17 -14.39 15.22
CA PHE A 226 -7.48 -14.06 14.68
C PHE A 226 -8.06 -15.17 13.81
N HIS A 227 -7.23 -15.95 13.13
CA HIS A 227 -7.68 -17.11 12.38
C HIS A 227 -8.27 -18.19 13.30
N VAL A 228 -7.61 -18.45 14.43
CA VAL A 228 -8.10 -19.43 15.42
C VAL A 228 -9.36 -18.92 16.13
N VAL A 229 -9.37 -17.64 16.51
CA VAL A 229 -10.51 -16.98 17.13
C VAL A 229 -11.72 -16.98 16.16
N ARG A 230 -11.50 -16.72 14.88
CA ARG A 230 -12.54 -16.83 13.85
C ARG A 230 -13.13 -18.25 13.76
N MET A 231 -12.31 -19.29 13.92
CA MET A 231 -12.79 -20.66 13.96
C MET A 231 -13.67 -20.94 15.19
N ALA A 232 -13.36 -20.37 16.36
CA ALA A 232 -14.22 -20.46 17.53
C ALA A 232 -15.58 -19.79 17.30
N ASN A 233 -15.58 -18.60 16.70
CA ASN A 233 -16.81 -17.92 16.30
C ASN A 233 -17.61 -18.72 15.27
N GLN A 234 -16.95 -19.35 14.30
CA GLN A 234 -17.60 -20.19 13.30
C GLN A 234 -18.23 -21.44 13.95
N ALA A 235 -17.56 -22.05 14.92
CA ALA A 235 -18.10 -23.19 15.68
C ALA A 235 -19.40 -22.82 16.41
N LEU A 236 -19.38 -21.68 17.11
CA LEU A 236 -20.61 -21.15 17.76
C LEU A 236 -21.74 -20.87 16.73
N ASP A 237 -21.39 -20.25 15.58
CA ASP A 237 -22.35 -19.96 14.52
C ASP A 237 -22.95 -21.25 13.89
N ASN A 238 -22.17 -22.31 13.82
CA ASN A 238 -22.64 -23.61 13.36
C ASN A 238 -23.66 -24.21 14.34
N VAL A 239 -23.40 -24.13 15.66
CA VAL A 239 -24.38 -24.53 16.68
C VAL A 239 -25.66 -23.68 16.56
N ARG A 240 -25.53 -22.35 16.49
CA ARG A 240 -26.68 -21.47 16.26
C ARG A 240 -27.49 -21.86 15.01
N LYS A 241 -26.82 -22.23 13.92
CA LYS A 241 -27.50 -22.65 12.68
C LYS A 241 -28.20 -23.98 12.82
N SER A 242 -27.65 -24.95 13.56
CA SER A 242 -28.29 -26.26 13.77
C SER A 242 -29.61 -26.15 14.57
N LEU A 243 -29.69 -25.19 15.48
CA LEU A 243 -30.89 -24.94 16.29
C LEU A 243 -32.09 -24.39 15.50
N LYS A 244 -31.86 -23.90 14.26
CA LYS A 244 -32.96 -23.36 13.43
C LYS A 244 -34.08 -24.35 13.17
N ALA A 245 -33.79 -25.64 13.13
CA ALA A 245 -34.81 -26.69 12.91
C ALA A 245 -35.93 -26.69 13.99
N HIS A 246 -35.58 -26.29 15.21
CA HIS A 246 -36.44 -26.30 16.38
C HIS A 246 -37.07 -24.95 16.75
N MET A 247 -36.85 -23.90 15.92
CA MET A 247 -37.30 -22.55 16.18
C MET A 247 -38.43 -22.12 15.25
N SER A 248 -39.33 -21.26 15.75
CA SER A 248 -40.34 -20.57 14.95
C SER A 248 -39.69 -19.62 13.91
N GLN A 249 -40.44 -19.23 12.89
CA GLN A 249 -39.96 -18.31 11.87
C GLN A 249 -39.53 -16.93 12.45
N LYS A 250 -40.24 -16.44 13.48
CA LYS A 250 -39.94 -15.17 14.17
C LYS A 250 -38.60 -15.26 14.91
N GLU A 251 -38.41 -16.32 15.71
CA GLU A 251 -37.17 -16.56 16.46
C GLU A 251 -35.97 -16.70 15.53
N ARG A 252 -36.08 -17.44 14.40
CA ARG A 252 -35.01 -17.56 13.39
C ARG A 252 -34.56 -16.20 12.83
N ARG A 253 -35.54 -15.33 12.52
CA ARG A 253 -35.23 -13.97 11.99
C ARG A 253 -34.55 -13.12 13.05
N THR A 254 -34.99 -13.15 14.29
CA THR A 254 -34.42 -12.39 15.39
C THR A 254 -33.00 -12.87 15.69
N LEU A 255 -32.80 -14.19 15.86
CA LEU A 255 -31.46 -14.75 16.09
C LEU A 255 -30.48 -14.51 14.94
N MET A 256 -30.98 -14.41 13.71
CA MET A 256 -30.11 -14.00 12.56
C MET A 256 -29.70 -12.54 12.61
N ARG A 257 -30.58 -11.64 13.01
CA ARG A 257 -30.28 -10.20 13.14
C ARG A 257 -29.34 -9.93 14.30
N GLU A 258 -29.49 -10.63 15.40
CA GLU A 258 -28.76 -10.46 16.65
C GLU A 258 -27.50 -11.35 16.73
N ARG A 259 -27.17 -12.10 15.66
CA ARG A 259 -26.04 -13.04 15.64
C ARG A 259 -24.70 -12.41 16.06
N PHE A 260 -24.50 -11.12 15.77
CA PHE A 260 -23.26 -10.43 16.12
C PHE A 260 -23.07 -10.25 17.62
N ILE A 261 -24.16 -10.24 18.42
CA ILE A 261 -24.11 -10.23 19.88
C ILE A 261 -23.44 -11.50 20.40
N LEU A 262 -23.75 -12.66 19.79
CA LEU A 262 -23.14 -13.95 20.14
C LEU A 262 -21.63 -13.99 19.78
N LEU A 263 -21.20 -13.25 18.76
CA LEU A 263 -19.81 -13.25 18.29
C LEU A 263 -18.92 -12.27 19.05
N LYS A 264 -19.51 -11.21 19.66
CA LYS A 264 -18.78 -10.31 20.55
C LYS A 264 -18.27 -11.02 21.79
N ARG A 265 -17.21 -10.49 22.39
CA ARG A 265 -16.78 -10.90 23.73
C ARG A 265 -17.78 -10.39 24.79
N LYS A 266 -17.94 -11.15 25.85
CA LYS A 266 -18.93 -10.81 26.90
C LYS A 266 -18.68 -9.41 27.50
N HIS A 267 -17.42 -9.02 27.70
CA HIS A 267 -17.07 -7.72 28.29
C HIS A 267 -17.21 -6.52 27.30
N ASP A 268 -17.38 -6.77 26.00
CA ASP A 268 -17.58 -5.73 24.99
C ASP A 268 -19.07 -5.46 24.72
N LEU A 269 -19.96 -6.18 25.40
CA LEU A 269 -21.40 -6.00 25.26
C LEU A 269 -21.89 -4.80 26.09
N ASN A 270 -22.76 -3.99 25.50
CA ASN A 270 -23.50 -2.99 26.26
C ASN A 270 -24.67 -3.66 27.03
N GLU A 271 -25.32 -2.91 27.94
CA GLU A 271 -26.39 -3.42 28.80
C GLU A 271 -27.55 -4.08 28.00
N ARG A 272 -27.97 -3.44 26.91
CA ARG A 272 -29.01 -3.98 26.02
C ARG A 272 -28.58 -5.27 25.35
N GLU A 273 -27.35 -5.33 24.85
CA GLU A 273 -26.81 -6.53 24.21
C GLU A 273 -26.63 -7.67 25.21
N SER A 274 -26.22 -7.35 26.45
CA SER A 274 -26.13 -8.33 27.55
C SER A 274 -27.47 -8.93 27.88
N PHE A 275 -28.53 -8.12 28.02
CA PHE A 275 -29.89 -8.60 28.24
C PHE A 275 -30.37 -9.50 27.10
N LEU A 276 -30.13 -9.14 25.85
CA LEU A 276 -30.47 -9.96 24.68
C LEU A 276 -29.70 -11.28 24.67
N LEU A 277 -28.42 -11.25 25.00
CA LEU A 277 -27.60 -12.45 25.13
C LEU A 277 -28.16 -13.39 26.18
N ASP A 278 -28.45 -12.90 27.39
CA ASP A 278 -29.01 -13.71 28.48
C ASP A 278 -30.34 -14.35 28.07
N THR A 279 -31.18 -13.65 27.32
CA THR A 279 -32.42 -14.16 26.76
C THR A 279 -32.16 -15.36 25.81
N TRP A 280 -31.16 -15.24 24.93
CA TRP A 280 -30.80 -16.32 24.01
C TRP A 280 -30.13 -17.52 24.70
N LEU A 281 -29.30 -17.27 25.73
CA LEU A 281 -28.59 -18.30 26.48
C LEU A 281 -29.51 -19.00 27.50
N GLY A 282 -30.65 -18.41 27.83
CA GLY A 282 -31.65 -19.03 28.71
C GLY A 282 -32.29 -20.28 28.12
N ASN A 283 -32.41 -20.37 26.81
CA ASN A 283 -32.92 -21.54 26.08
C ASN A 283 -32.58 -21.43 24.58
N PRO A 284 -31.84 -22.35 23.95
CA PRO A 284 -31.56 -23.74 24.31
C PRO A 284 -30.21 -23.96 25.00
N PRO A 285 -30.02 -24.98 25.84
CA PRO A 285 -28.79 -25.26 26.58
C PRO A 285 -27.56 -25.44 25.68
N ALA A 286 -27.71 -25.99 24.48
CA ALA A 286 -26.64 -26.20 23.53
C ALA A 286 -26.00 -24.86 23.05
N LEU A 287 -26.80 -23.79 22.92
CA LEU A 287 -26.27 -22.47 22.54
C LEU A 287 -25.46 -21.86 23.68
N LYS A 288 -25.92 -22.02 24.93
CA LYS A 288 -25.22 -21.57 26.13
C LYS A 288 -23.87 -22.26 26.26
N GLU A 289 -23.80 -23.58 26.14
CA GLU A 289 -22.58 -24.38 26.21
C GLU A 289 -21.61 -23.96 25.14
N ALA A 290 -22.05 -23.79 23.89
CA ALA A 290 -21.21 -23.36 22.80
C ALA A 290 -20.68 -21.91 23.01
N TYR A 291 -21.52 -20.99 23.53
CA TYR A 291 -21.11 -19.64 23.85
C TYR A 291 -20.05 -19.62 24.96
N GLU A 292 -20.22 -20.37 26.02
CA GLU A 292 -19.23 -20.50 27.11
C GLU A 292 -17.91 -21.06 26.59
N LEU A 293 -17.92 -22.09 25.74
CA LEU A 293 -16.72 -22.62 25.12
C LEU A 293 -15.98 -21.57 24.25
N LYS A 294 -16.75 -20.73 23.54
CA LYS A 294 -16.15 -19.61 22.78
C LYS A 294 -15.50 -18.61 23.73
N GLU A 295 -16.15 -18.16 24.79
CA GLU A 295 -15.59 -17.21 25.75
C GLU A 295 -14.34 -17.75 26.46
N GLU A 296 -14.36 -19.01 26.87
CA GLU A 296 -13.19 -19.66 27.45
C GLU A 296 -12.02 -19.77 26.48
N PHE A 297 -12.30 -20.02 25.19
CA PHE A 297 -11.26 -20.00 24.17
C PHE A 297 -10.63 -18.60 24.01
N TYR A 298 -11.43 -17.54 24.09
CA TYR A 298 -10.91 -16.17 24.09
C TYR A 298 -10.03 -15.90 25.32
N TRP A 299 -10.43 -16.42 26.47
CA TRP A 299 -9.71 -16.22 27.74
C TRP A 299 -8.28 -16.80 27.72
N ILE A 300 -7.98 -17.76 26.85
CA ILE A 300 -6.64 -18.30 26.65
C ILE A 300 -5.66 -17.16 26.29
N TRP A 301 -6.09 -16.20 25.49
CA TRP A 301 -5.26 -15.13 24.96
C TRP A 301 -5.11 -13.91 25.90
N ASP A 302 -5.88 -13.86 26.98
CA ASP A 302 -5.87 -12.71 27.89
C ASP A 302 -4.72 -12.76 28.89
N THR A 303 -4.13 -13.92 29.15
CA THR A 303 -2.94 -14.03 30.01
C THR A 303 -1.68 -13.53 29.30
N PRO A 304 -0.77 -12.85 30.02
CA PRO A 304 0.56 -12.55 29.51
C PRO A 304 1.53 -13.73 29.57
N ASP A 305 1.22 -14.74 30.42
CA ASP A 305 2.06 -15.88 30.69
C ASP A 305 1.81 -17.02 29.70
N PRO A 306 2.85 -17.47 28.94
CA PRO A 306 2.74 -18.58 28.01
C PRO A 306 2.29 -19.89 28.68
N ASP A 307 2.83 -20.22 29.86
CA ASP A 307 2.55 -21.47 30.57
C ASP A 307 1.08 -21.51 31.02
N GLU A 308 0.58 -20.38 31.50
CA GLU A 308 -0.85 -20.26 31.82
C GLU A 308 -1.72 -20.36 30.55
N GLY A 309 -1.26 -19.78 29.43
CA GLY A 309 -1.95 -19.93 28.13
C GLY A 309 -2.09 -21.41 27.71
N HIS A 310 -1.01 -22.18 27.83
CA HIS A 310 -1.02 -23.61 27.57
C HIS A 310 -1.93 -24.39 28.52
N LEU A 311 -1.90 -24.05 29.82
CA LEU A 311 -2.77 -24.66 30.82
C LEU A 311 -4.25 -24.41 30.52
N ARG A 312 -4.62 -23.14 30.24
CA ARG A 312 -6.00 -22.76 29.87
C ARG A 312 -6.47 -23.49 28.61
N TYR A 313 -5.62 -23.63 27.60
CA TYR A 313 -5.95 -24.41 26.41
C TYR A 313 -6.17 -25.87 26.72
N SER A 314 -5.34 -26.50 27.52
CA SER A 314 -5.49 -27.91 27.93
C SER A 314 -6.81 -28.15 28.66
N GLN A 315 -7.16 -27.27 29.61
CA GLN A 315 -8.44 -27.31 30.34
C GLN A 315 -9.63 -27.11 29.39
N TRP A 316 -9.56 -26.09 28.52
CA TRP A 316 -10.58 -25.82 27.53
C TRP A 316 -10.77 -27.01 26.57
N ARG A 317 -9.70 -27.58 26.07
CA ARG A 317 -9.73 -28.73 25.17
C ARG A 317 -10.41 -29.93 25.82
N HIS A 318 -10.07 -30.24 27.07
CA HIS A 318 -10.69 -31.31 27.82
C HIS A 318 -12.21 -31.08 27.97
N ARG A 319 -12.62 -29.90 28.42
CA ARG A 319 -14.03 -29.50 28.54
C ARG A 319 -14.75 -29.58 27.20
N CYS A 320 -14.14 -29.03 26.15
CA CYS A 320 -14.72 -29.02 24.80
C CYS A 320 -14.98 -30.45 24.29
N MET A 321 -14.02 -31.36 24.44
CA MET A 321 -14.14 -32.74 23.96
C MET A 321 -15.14 -33.57 24.79
N SER A 322 -15.45 -33.17 26.02
CA SER A 322 -16.44 -33.76 26.89
C SER A 322 -17.85 -33.14 26.74
N SER A 323 -17.99 -32.08 25.97
CA SER A 323 -19.21 -31.30 25.75
C SER A 323 -20.11 -31.92 24.68
N ASN A 324 -21.40 -31.55 24.69
CA ASN A 324 -22.31 -31.85 23.58
C ASN A 324 -22.00 -31.06 22.30
N SER A 325 -21.25 -29.99 22.42
CA SER A 325 -20.83 -29.10 21.30
C SER A 325 -19.52 -29.54 20.62
N LYS A 326 -18.92 -30.67 21.05
CA LYS A 326 -17.61 -31.15 20.57
C LYS A 326 -17.49 -31.25 19.06
N ASP A 327 -18.53 -31.67 18.35
CA ASP A 327 -18.50 -31.81 16.90
C ASP A 327 -18.40 -30.47 16.18
N ALA A 328 -19.00 -29.41 16.72
CA ALA A 328 -18.93 -28.07 16.20
C ALA A 328 -17.52 -27.48 16.36
N TYR A 329 -16.79 -27.82 17.43
CA TYR A 329 -15.44 -27.33 17.74
C TYR A 329 -14.31 -28.24 17.26
N LYS A 330 -14.63 -29.41 16.68
CA LYS A 330 -13.65 -30.42 16.25
C LYS A 330 -12.59 -29.87 15.31
N ASP A 331 -12.97 -29.04 14.36
CA ASP A 331 -12.03 -28.47 13.40
C ASP A 331 -11.10 -27.44 14.05
N LEU A 332 -11.60 -26.66 15.03
CA LEU A 332 -10.76 -25.77 15.83
C LEU A 332 -9.73 -26.54 16.66
N VAL A 333 -10.18 -27.58 17.37
CA VAL A 333 -9.27 -28.44 18.16
C VAL A 333 -8.19 -29.04 17.27
N ARG A 334 -8.57 -29.61 16.12
CA ARG A 334 -7.62 -30.17 15.15
C ARG A 334 -6.64 -29.13 14.63
N ALA A 335 -7.12 -27.91 14.33
CA ALA A 335 -6.25 -26.83 13.85
C ALA A 335 -5.22 -26.44 14.92
N VAL A 336 -5.66 -26.26 16.17
CA VAL A 336 -4.74 -25.92 17.26
C VAL A 336 -3.78 -27.07 17.58
N ASP A 337 -4.23 -28.33 17.57
CA ASP A 337 -3.34 -29.48 17.78
C ASP A 337 -2.27 -29.59 16.68
N ASN A 338 -2.60 -29.31 15.41
CA ASN A 338 -1.67 -29.39 14.29
C ASN A 338 -0.68 -28.22 14.21
N TRP A 339 -1.06 -27.06 14.75
CA TRP A 339 -0.27 -25.82 14.69
C TRP A 339 0.05 -25.28 16.09
N HIS A 340 0.13 -26.18 17.07
CA HIS A 340 0.23 -25.81 18.48
C HIS A 340 1.41 -24.88 18.75
N VAL A 341 2.60 -25.25 18.28
CA VAL A 341 3.81 -24.44 18.49
C VAL A 341 3.68 -23.05 17.87
N GLU A 342 3.26 -23.00 16.60
CA GLU A 342 3.17 -21.75 15.85
C GLU A 342 2.06 -20.82 16.37
N ILE A 343 0.97 -21.39 16.87
CA ILE A 343 -0.10 -20.61 17.51
C ILE A 343 0.36 -20.04 18.83
N PHE A 344 1.03 -20.83 19.66
CA PHE A 344 1.46 -20.42 20.98
C PHE A 344 2.74 -19.56 20.98
N ASN A 345 3.53 -19.56 19.90
CA ASN A 345 4.59 -18.56 19.68
C ASN A 345 4.05 -17.11 19.70
N TYR A 346 2.74 -16.90 19.59
CA TYR A 346 2.10 -15.61 19.83
C TYR A 346 2.51 -14.99 21.16
N PHE A 347 2.65 -15.78 22.23
CA PHE A 347 2.94 -15.27 23.55
C PHE A 347 4.36 -14.68 23.70
N ASP A 348 5.31 -15.03 22.82
CA ASP A 348 6.68 -14.51 22.88
C ASP A 348 6.71 -12.98 22.71
N LYS A 349 6.00 -12.44 21.74
CA LYS A 349 5.99 -11.01 21.38
C LYS A 349 4.58 -10.47 21.10
N ARG A 350 3.54 -11.27 21.27
CA ARG A 350 2.15 -10.96 20.94
C ARG A 350 1.95 -10.45 19.51
N LEU A 351 2.69 -11.05 18.58
CA LEU A 351 2.64 -10.67 17.18
C LEU A 351 1.34 -11.13 16.54
N THR A 352 0.77 -10.24 15.76
CA THR A 352 -0.44 -10.51 14.93
C THR A 352 -0.20 -10.06 13.51
N ASN A 353 -1.00 -10.56 12.58
CA ASN A 353 -0.98 -10.14 11.18
C ASN A 353 -1.89 -8.93 10.88
N ALA A 354 -2.39 -8.25 11.93
CA ALA A 354 -3.36 -7.15 11.84
C ALA A 354 -2.90 -6.02 10.90
N TYR A 355 -1.60 -5.69 10.91
CA TYR A 355 -1.05 -4.71 9.97
C TYR A 355 -1.19 -5.18 8.52
N THR A 356 -0.86 -6.44 8.22
CA THR A 356 -0.97 -7.01 6.87
C THR A 356 -2.42 -7.06 6.40
N GLU A 357 -3.37 -7.40 7.27
CA GLU A 357 -4.81 -7.34 6.96
C GLU A 357 -5.27 -5.91 6.64
N SER A 358 -4.77 -4.92 7.38
CA SER A 358 -5.06 -3.50 7.14
C SER A 358 -4.53 -3.04 5.77
N ILE A 359 -3.30 -3.42 5.42
CA ILE A 359 -2.70 -3.15 4.10
C ILE A 359 -3.51 -3.83 3.00
N ASN A 360 -3.96 -5.06 3.19
CA ASN A 360 -4.81 -5.76 2.23
C ASN A 360 -6.11 -4.99 1.94
N SER A 361 -6.69 -4.33 2.92
CA SER A 361 -7.86 -3.47 2.74
C SER A 361 -7.55 -2.27 1.83
N ILE A 362 -6.40 -1.61 2.03
CA ILE A 362 -5.96 -0.50 1.17
C ILE A 362 -5.65 -0.96 -0.25
N ILE A 363 -4.96 -2.08 -0.41
CA ILE A 363 -4.66 -2.64 -1.73
C ILE A 363 -5.95 -2.84 -2.53
N ARG A 364 -6.99 -3.41 -1.91
CA ARG A 364 -8.32 -3.56 -2.53
C ARG A 364 -8.98 -2.23 -2.88
N GLN A 365 -8.79 -1.20 -2.05
CA GLN A 365 -9.32 0.14 -2.34
C GLN A 365 -8.62 0.76 -3.56
N VAL A 366 -7.30 0.69 -3.64
CA VAL A 366 -6.53 1.21 -4.78
C VAL A 366 -6.87 0.44 -6.07
N GLU A 367 -7.04 -0.88 -5.99
CA GLU A 367 -7.48 -1.70 -7.13
C GLU A 367 -8.84 -1.24 -7.67
N ARG A 368 -9.82 -1.04 -6.78
CA ARG A 368 -11.17 -0.59 -7.18
C ARG A 368 -11.15 0.79 -7.81
N MET A 369 -10.35 1.72 -7.29
CA MET A 369 -10.20 3.06 -7.86
C MET A 369 -9.60 3.01 -9.26
N GLY A 370 -8.68 2.10 -9.50
CA GLY A 370 -7.95 1.98 -10.76
C GLY A 370 -8.72 1.37 -11.93
N ARG A 371 -9.84 0.68 -11.69
CA ARG A 371 -10.74 0.09 -12.69
C ARG A 371 -10.04 -0.69 -13.82
N GLY A 372 -8.94 -1.38 -13.54
CA GLY A 372 -8.22 -2.17 -14.53
C GLY A 372 -6.70 -1.95 -14.57
N TYR A 373 -6.09 -1.63 -13.45
CA TYR A 373 -4.63 -1.64 -13.36
C TYR A 373 -4.08 -3.03 -13.68
N SER A 374 -2.94 -3.06 -14.38
CA SER A 374 -2.10 -4.26 -14.40
C SER A 374 -1.56 -4.54 -12.99
N PHE A 375 -1.15 -5.78 -12.74
CA PHE A 375 -0.51 -6.15 -11.48
C PHE A 375 0.70 -5.25 -11.17
N ASP A 376 1.58 -5.04 -12.16
CA ASP A 376 2.80 -4.24 -11.98
C ASP A 376 2.47 -2.77 -11.65
N ALA A 377 1.45 -2.19 -12.28
CA ALA A 377 1.02 -0.84 -11.99
C ALA A 377 0.42 -0.73 -10.58
N LEU A 378 -0.41 -1.69 -10.17
CA LEU A 378 -0.98 -1.73 -8.83
C LEU A 378 0.12 -1.92 -7.77
N ARG A 379 1.01 -2.89 -7.97
CA ARG A 379 2.17 -3.14 -7.09
C ARG A 379 3.00 -1.86 -6.90
N ALA A 380 3.38 -1.19 -7.98
CA ALA A 380 4.17 0.03 -7.92
C ALA A 380 3.45 1.16 -7.18
N LYS A 381 2.14 1.35 -7.42
CA LYS A 381 1.32 2.34 -6.71
C LYS A 381 1.23 2.05 -5.20
N ILE A 382 1.26 0.81 -4.79
CA ILE A 382 1.25 0.45 -3.38
C ILE A 382 2.64 0.62 -2.75
N LEU A 383 3.70 0.19 -3.44
CA LEU A 383 5.05 0.24 -2.89
C LEU A 383 5.63 1.66 -2.84
N PHE A 384 5.37 2.50 -3.85
CA PHE A 384 6.04 3.79 -4.03
C PHE A 384 5.14 5.02 -3.89
N ASN A 385 3.88 4.88 -3.46
CA ASN A 385 2.99 6.01 -3.29
C ASN A 385 3.20 6.70 -1.93
N GLU A 386 3.94 7.79 -1.94
CA GLU A 386 4.21 8.59 -0.73
C GLU A 386 2.94 9.10 -0.01
N LYS A 387 1.80 9.22 -0.70
CA LYS A 387 0.53 9.64 -0.08
C LYS A 387 -0.10 8.57 0.80
N LEU A 388 0.32 7.31 0.67
CA LEU A 388 -0.05 6.25 1.58
C LEU A 388 0.77 6.29 2.88
N HIS A 389 1.74 7.21 2.97
CA HIS A 389 2.59 7.37 4.14
C HIS A 389 2.04 8.42 5.11
N LYS A 390 2.41 8.26 6.37
CA LYS A 390 2.00 9.12 7.51
C LYS A 390 2.43 10.57 7.41
N LYS A 391 3.42 10.91 6.58
CA LYS A 391 3.99 12.26 6.53
C LYS A 391 2.98 13.25 5.96
N ARG A 392 2.40 14.08 6.83
CA ARG A 392 1.62 15.25 6.41
C ARG A 392 2.59 16.27 5.83
N LYS A 393 2.36 16.70 4.59
CA LYS A 393 3.05 17.88 4.06
C LYS A 393 2.77 19.07 4.98
N PRO A 394 3.78 19.88 5.32
CA PRO A 394 3.55 21.05 6.14
C PRO A 394 2.51 21.96 5.47
N ARG A 395 1.67 22.59 6.29
CA ARG A 395 0.72 23.60 5.80
C ARG A 395 1.51 24.77 5.21
N PHE A 396 0.94 25.44 4.22
CA PHE A 396 1.53 26.68 3.72
C PHE A 396 1.78 27.65 4.88
N ASN A 397 3.03 28.06 5.04
CA ASN A 397 3.43 28.96 6.11
C ASN A 397 3.97 30.25 5.49
N SER A 398 3.14 31.31 5.53
CA SER A 398 3.49 32.63 5.00
C SER A 398 4.70 33.27 5.70
N SER A 399 4.90 32.99 7.01
CA SER A 399 6.05 33.52 7.75
C SER A 399 7.37 32.89 7.32
N ALA A 400 7.37 31.62 6.93
CA ALA A 400 8.55 30.97 6.36
C ALA A 400 8.89 31.52 4.96
N PHE A 401 7.86 31.86 4.17
CA PHE A 401 8.03 32.51 2.87
C PHE A 401 8.64 33.89 2.99
N ASN A 402 8.19 34.70 3.95
CA ASN A 402 8.75 36.03 4.21
C ASN A 402 10.20 35.97 4.75
N LYS A 403 10.56 34.93 5.52
CA LYS A 403 11.96 34.72 5.96
C LYS A 403 12.88 34.33 4.79
N ALA A 404 12.42 33.52 3.86
CA ALA A 404 13.20 33.12 2.67
C ALA A 404 13.52 34.32 1.76
N MET A 405 12.60 35.31 1.66
CA MET A 405 12.87 36.56 0.92
C MET A 405 13.91 37.47 1.59
N LEU A 406 14.14 37.35 2.91
CA LEU A 406 15.14 38.14 3.64
C LEU A 406 16.54 37.50 3.64
N TYR A 407 16.67 36.25 3.23
CA TYR A 407 17.93 35.50 3.17
C TYR A 407 18.21 35.01 1.75
N ASP A 408 18.02 35.89 0.74
CA ASP A 408 18.43 35.59 -0.63
C ASP A 408 19.92 35.86 -0.73
N THR A 409 20.71 34.95 -0.26
CA THR A 409 22.06 34.54 -0.62
C THR A 409 22.57 33.51 0.41
N PHE A 410 22.91 32.35 -0.05
CA PHE A 410 23.52 31.23 0.69
C PHE A 410 22.59 30.28 1.48
N ASN A 411 22.67 29.04 1.04
CA ASN A 411 22.34 27.75 1.62
C ASN A 411 21.04 27.08 1.16
N TRP A 412 21.09 26.59 -0.08
CA TRP A 412 20.23 25.50 -0.56
C TRP A 412 20.78 24.10 -0.21
N TYR A 413 21.80 23.97 0.64
CA TYR A 413 22.54 22.72 0.86
C TYR A 413 22.53 22.19 2.30
N GLU A 414 21.65 22.70 3.18
CA GLU A 414 21.45 22.08 4.50
C GLU A 414 19.96 21.94 4.84
N VAL A 415 19.24 21.14 4.07
CA VAL A 415 18.13 20.38 4.63
C VAL A 415 18.77 19.14 5.24
N ASN A 416 18.82 19.08 6.56
CA ASN A 416 19.29 17.90 7.27
C ASN A 416 18.57 16.66 6.78
N ASP A 417 19.30 15.83 6.03
CA ASP A 417 18.86 14.54 5.47
C ASP A 417 18.65 13.46 6.54
N HIS A 418 18.69 13.83 7.84
CA HIS A 418 18.68 12.88 8.95
C HIS A 418 17.30 12.55 9.52
N ASP A 419 16.20 13.18 9.03
CA ASP A 419 14.84 12.89 9.51
C ASP A 419 13.91 12.28 8.44
N ILE A 420 14.44 11.90 7.30
CA ILE A 420 13.70 11.14 6.29
C ILE A 420 13.94 9.65 6.57
N THR A 421 13.33 9.14 7.62
CA THR A 421 13.01 7.71 7.63
C THR A 421 11.97 7.50 6.54
N ASP A 422 12.38 6.94 5.42
CA ASP A 422 11.52 6.50 4.32
C ASP A 422 10.61 5.37 4.81
N ASN A 423 9.59 5.75 5.54
CA ASN A 423 8.62 4.84 6.12
C ASN A 423 7.47 4.68 5.12
N PHE A 424 7.58 3.71 4.23
CA PHE A 424 6.50 3.29 3.35
C PHE A 424 5.47 2.48 4.16
N GLY A 425 4.64 3.18 4.93
CA GLY A 425 3.58 2.58 5.72
C GLY A 425 2.39 3.49 5.85
N VAL A 426 1.23 2.90 6.11
CA VAL A 426 -0.01 3.62 6.39
C VAL A 426 -0.29 3.56 7.88
N ASP A 427 -0.69 4.68 8.47
CA ASP A 427 -1.10 4.70 9.87
C ASP A 427 -2.51 4.16 10.04
N PHE A 428 -2.60 2.94 10.47
CA PHE A 428 -3.84 2.28 10.85
C PHE A 428 -3.94 2.04 12.35
N SER A 429 -3.32 2.87 13.16
CA SER A 429 -3.26 2.65 14.61
C SER A 429 -4.63 2.37 15.24
N THR A 430 -5.69 3.03 14.76
CA THR A 430 -7.05 2.79 15.23
C THR A 430 -7.61 1.47 14.70
N LEU A 431 -7.46 1.19 13.41
CA LEU A 431 -7.93 -0.05 12.79
C LEU A 431 -7.19 -1.27 13.34
N ILE A 432 -5.87 -1.17 13.52
CA ILE A 432 -5.06 -2.22 14.13
C ILE A 432 -5.50 -2.49 15.58
N LYS A 433 -5.73 -1.43 16.38
CA LYS A 433 -6.24 -1.58 17.75
C LYS A 433 -7.60 -2.27 17.78
N ASN A 434 -8.48 -1.97 16.86
CA ASN A 434 -9.80 -2.61 16.76
C ASN A 434 -9.67 -4.07 16.33
N LEU A 435 -8.82 -4.36 15.33
CA LEU A 435 -8.50 -5.74 14.93
C LEU A 435 -7.85 -6.54 16.07
N GLU A 436 -6.91 -5.93 16.79
CA GLU A 436 -6.24 -6.56 17.94
C GLU A 436 -7.21 -6.86 19.10
N LYS A 437 -8.28 -6.07 19.24
CA LYS A 437 -9.35 -6.28 20.20
C LYS A 437 -10.42 -7.28 19.73
N GLY A 438 -10.45 -7.59 18.44
CA GLY A 438 -11.48 -8.45 17.85
C GLY A 438 -12.79 -7.72 17.51
N ASP A 439 -12.73 -6.38 17.39
CA ASP A 439 -13.91 -5.50 17.20
C ASP A 439 -14.34 -5.34 15.72
N LEU A 440 -13.91 -6.21 14.80
CA LEU A 440 -14.29 -6.21 13.37
C LEU A 440 -14.87 -7.54 12.90
#